data_2ae8ca2ee505dbe3ff0a798007fe6588
#
_entry.id   2ae8ca2ee505dbe3ff0a798007fe6588
#
_cell.length_a   1.000
_cell.length_b   1.000
_cell.length_c   1.000
_cell.angle_alpha   90.00
_cell.angle_beta   90.00
_cell.angle_gamma   90.00
#
_symmetry.space_group_name_H-M   'P 1'
#
loop_
_entity.id
_entity.type
_entity.pdbx_description
1 polymer ?
#
loop_
_entity_poly.entity_id
_entity_poly.type
_entity_poly.pdbx_seq_one_letter_code
_entity_poly.pdbx_strand_id
1 'polypeptide(L)'
;MTATDRAVELVTLAAGAAADKLATDIIAYDVSEQLVITDAFLLCSAANDRQVKAIVDDIEDKLRKSGAKPARREGEREGRWVLLDYLDVVIHVQHAEERVFYSLERLWKDCPVIPLPEPAVAGRPGGSAGSGGSAGSGGSGVSGGGGSR
;
A
#
# COMPACT_ATOMS: atom_id res chain seq x y z
N MET A 1 1.19 2.02 22.56
CA MET A 1 2.30 1.46 21.78
C MET A 1 2.32 2.08 20.40
N THR A 2 3.47 2.08 19.78
CA THR A 2 3.64 2.53 18.40
C THR A 2 4.40 1.46 17.62
N ALA A 3 4.32 1.53 16.31
CA ALA A 3 5.05 0.60 15.45
C ALA A 3 6.55 0.76 15.70
N THR A 4 7.27 -0.35 15.64
CA THR A 4 8.72 -0.33 15.85
C THR A 4 9.41 0.37 14.69
N ASP A 5 10.65 0.81 14.94
CA ASP A 5 11.46 1.42 13.87
C ASP A 5 11.66 0.45 12.71
N ARG A 6 11.83 -0.84 13.02
CA ARG A 6 11.99 -1.85 11.97
C ARG A 6 10.73 -1.99 11.12
N ALA A 7 9.55 -1.99 11.76
CA ALA A 7 8.30 -2.06 11.03
C ALA A 7 8.12 -0.85 10.13
N VAL A 8 8.45 0.34 10.64
CA VAL A 8 8.36 1.56 9.84
C VAL A 8 9.34 1.51 8.66
N GLU A 9 10.54 0.99 8.89
CA GLU A 9 11.52 0.83 7.80
C GLU A 9 10.99 -0.08 6.70
N LEU A 10 10.44 -1.24 7.08
CA LEU A 10 9.94 -2.20 6.11
C LEU A 10 8.76 -1.63 5.32
N VAL A 11 7.84 -0.96 6.01
CA VAL A 11 6.69 -0.33 5.35
C VAL A 11 7.16 0.74 4.37
N THR A 12 8.15 1.54 4.76
CA THR A 12 8.69 2.60 3.91
C THR A 12 9.33 2.03 2.65
N LEU A 13 10.12 0.97 2.81
CA LEU A 13 10.73 0.30 1.66
C LEU A 13 9.67 -0.29 0.73
N ALA A 14 8.67 -0.94 1.31
CA ALA A 14 7.60 -1.55 0.52
C ALA A 14 6.79 -0.48 -0.22
N ALA A 15 6.50 0.64 0.43
CA ALA A 15 5.78 1.72 -0.21
C ALA A 15 6.57 2.30 -1.38
N GLY A 16 7.89 2.44 -1.22
CA GLY A 16 8.75 2.91 -2.29
C GLY A 16 8.74 1.96 -3.48
N ALA A 17 8.80 0.66 -3.21
CA ALA A 17 8.73 -0.34 -4.27
C ALA A 17 7.39 -0.26 -5.02
N ALA A 18 6.30 -0.12 -4.27
CA ALA A 18 4.98 0.00 -4.87
C ALA A 18 4.89 1.23 -5.76
N ALA A 19 5.41 2.35 -5.28
CA ALA A 19 5.42 3.60 -6.05
C ALA A 19 6.24 3.46 -7.33
N ASP A 20 7.37 2.76 -7.28
CA ASP A 20 8.22 2.52 -8.44
C ASP A 20 7.47 1.75 -9.52
N LYS A 21 6.50 0.93 -9.14
CA LYS A 21 5.68 0.16 -10.08
C LYS A 21 4.33 0.81 -10.31
N LEU A 22 4.22 2.09 -9.99
CA LEU A 22 3.06 2.93 -10.29
C LEU A 22 1.79 2.50 -9.56
N ALA A 23 1.94 1.89 -8.39
CA ALA A 23 0.78 1.59 -7.55
C ALA A 23 0.11 2.90 -7.13
N THR A 24 -1.20 2.82 -6.88
CA THR A 24 -1.97 3.97 -6.43
C THR A 24 -2.53 3.70 -5.03
N ASP A 25 -3.06 4.74 -4.40
CA ASP A 25 -3.72 4.64 -3.09
C ASP A 25 -2.84 3.97 -2.05
N ILE A 26 -1.56 4.35 -2.02
CA ILE A 26 -0.58 3.78 -1.10
C ILE A 26 -0.75 4.43 0.26
N ILE A 27 -1.06 3.62 1.27
CA ILE A 27 -1.23 4.14 2.62
C ILE A 27 -0.77 3.09 3.63
N ALA A 28 -0.16 3.55 4.71
CA ALA A 28 0.30 2.68 5.79
C ALA A 28 -0.35 3.09 7.10
N TYR A 29 -0.72 2.09 7.90
CA TYR A 29 -1.34 2.31 9.21
C TYR A 29 -0.51 1.68 10.30
N ASP A 30 -0.41 2.37 11.43
CA ASP A 30 0.15 1.83 12.66
C ASP A 30 -0.99 1.10 13.38
N VAL A 31 -0.95 -0.23 13.37
CA VAL A 31 -1.99 -1.06 13.97
C VAL A 31 -1.51 -1.71 15.26
N SER A 32 -0.40 -1.23 15.81
CA SER A 32 0.22 -1.86 16.97
C SER A 32 -0.68 -1.87 18.21
N GLU A 33 -1.61 -0.92 18.32
CA GLU A 33 -2.53 -0.89 19.45
C GLU A 33 -3.75 -1.79 19.24
N GLN A 34 -3.99 -2.22 18.01
CA GLN A 34 -5.15 -3.05 17.68
C GLN A 34 -4.78 -4.52 17.58
N LEU A 35 -3.55 -4.83 17.16
CA LEU A 35 -3.11 -6.19 16.91
C LEU A 35 -1.90 -6.51 17.77
N VAL A 36 -1.84 -7.76 18.25
CA VAL A 36 -0.77 -8.17 19.16
C VAL A 36 0.54 -8.39 18.42
N ILE A 37 0.49 -9.02 17.26
CA ILE A 37 1.70 -9.44 16.55
C ILE A 37 2.14 -8.43 15.51
N THR A 38 1.20 -7.80 14.83
CA THR A 38 1.48 -6.95 13.68
C THR A 38 1.52 -5.49 14.11
N ASP A 39 2.57 -4.78 13.70
CA ASP A 39 2.75 -3.36 14.01
C ASP A 39 2.19 -2.45 12.94
N ALA A 40 2.28 -2.86 11.68
CA ALA A 40 1.92 -1.97 10.58
C ALA A 40 1.26 -2.72 9.43
N PHE A 41 0.34 -2.04 8.76
CA PHE A 41 -0.27 -2.51 7.51
C PHE A 41 0.10 -1.55 6.40
N LEU A 42 0.35 -2.09 5.22
CA LEU A 42 0.49 -1.28 4.01
C LEU A 42 -0.56 -1.73 3.02
N LEU A 43 -1.27 -0.77 2.43
CA LEU A 43 -2.24 -1.04 1.37
C LEU A 43 -1.84 -0.27 0.13
N CYS A 44 -1.96 -0.91 -1.03
CA CYS A 44 -1.77 -0.23 -2.30
C CYS A 44 -2.61 -0.90 -3.36
N SER A 45 -2.84 -0.20 -4.47
CA SER A 45 -3.73 -0.65 -5.52
C SER A 45 -3.01 -0.74 -6.86
N ALA A 46 -3.48 -1.65 -7.70
CA ALA A 46 -2.98 -1.86 -9.04
C ALA A 46 -4.13 -1.83 -10.04
N ALA A 47 -3.82 -1.49 -11.28
CA ALA A 47 -4.83 -1.39 -12.34
C ALA A 47 -5.19 -2.74 -12.96
N ASN A 48 -4.29 -3.73 -12.84
CA ASN A 48 -4.49 -5.04 -13.46
C ASN A 48 -3.63 -6.09 -12.77
N ASP A 49 -3.87 -7.36 -13.10
CA ASP A 49 -3.19 -8.48 -12.45
C ASP A 49 -1.68 -8.46 -12.69
N ARG A 50 -1.26 -8.05 -13.87
CA ARG A 50 0.17 -7.99 -14.19
C ARG A 50 0.87 -6.97 -13.30
N GLN A 51 0.23 -5.83 -13.05
CA GLN A 51 0.79 -4.82 -12.18
C GLN A 51 0.81 -5.30 -10.73
N VAL A 52 -0.22 -6.03 -10.29
CA VAL A 52 -0.20 -6.63 -8.95
C VAL A 52 1.05 -7.47 -8.79
N LYS A 53 1.34 -8.33 -9.78
CA LYS A 53 2.51 -9.19 -9.70
C LYS A 53 3.82 -8.38 -9.69
N ALA A 54 3.90 -7.35 -10.52
CA ALA A 54 5.10 -6.52 -10.58
C ALA A 54 5.36 -5.83 -9.24
N ILE A 55 4.30 -5.32 -8.61
CA ILE A 55 4.41 -4.66 -7.31
C ILE A 55 4.88 -5.66 -6.26
N VAL A 56 4.26 -6.85 -6.22
CA VAL A 56 4.62 -7.89 -5.26
C VAL A 56 6.08 -8.30 -5.41
N ASP A 57 6.51 -8.53 -6.65
CA ASP A 57 7.88 -8.96 -6.91
C ASP A 57 8.89 -7.91 -6.45
N ASP A 58 8.61 -6.63 -6.72
CA ASP A 58 9.54 -5.57 -6.33
C ASP A 58 9.56 -5.35 -4.82
N ILE A 59 8.40 -5.45 -4.17
CA ILE A 59 8.33 -5.36 -2.71
C ILE A 59 9.17 -6.46 -2.09
N GLU A 60 8.99 -7.71 -2.55
CA GLU A 60 9.74 -8.84 -2.01
C GLU A 60 11.24 -8.66 -2.23
N ASP A 61 11.62 -8.15 -3.40
CA ASP A 61 13.03 -7.93 -3.70
C ASP A 61 13.65 -6.89 -2.77
N LYS A 62 12.97 -5.76 -2.59
CA LYS A 62 13.46 -4.70 -1.72
C LYS A 62 13.56 -5.14 -0.26
N LEU A 63 12.55 -5.86 0.22
CA LEU A 63 12.56 -6.31 1.60
C LEU A 63 13.58 -7.41 1.82
N ARG A 64 13.79 -8.29 0.82
CA ARG A 64 14.82 -9.31 0.93
C ARG A 64 16.20 -8.67 1.05
N LYS A 65 16.46 -7.61 0.31
CA LYS A 65 17.74 -6.90 0.40
C LYS A 65 17.93 -6.26 1.76
N SER A 66 16.84 -6.00 2.47
CA SER A 66 16.89 -5.46 3.82
C SER A 66 16.87 -6.57 4.88
N GLY A 67 16.95 -7.82 4.47
CA GLY A 67 17.03 -8.95 5.39
C GLY A 67 15.69 -9.55 5.79
N ALA A 68 14.58 -9.18 5.13
CA ALA A 68 13.26 -9.66 5.50
C ALA A 68 12.69 -10.59 4.44
N LYS A 69 12.04 -11.67 4.89
CA LYS A 69 11.34 -12.60 4.02
C LYS A 69 9.91 -12.76 4.53
N PRO A 70 8.93 -12.93 3.62
CA PRO A 70 7.57 -13.12 4.10
C PRO A 70 7.42 -14.47 4.79
N ALA A 71 6.69 -14.48 5.90
CA ALA A 71 6.34 -15.72 6.59
C ALA A 71 5.26 -16.45 5.81
N ARG A 72 4.38 -15.71 5.14
CA ARG A 72 3.29 -16.26 4.34
C ARG A 72 2.96 -15.34 3.18
N ARG A 73 2.46 -15.95 2.12
CA ARG A 73 1.87 -15.23 1.00
C ARG A 73 0.52 -15.86 0.70
N GLU A 74 -0.45 -15.02 0.37
CA GLU A 74 -1.79 -15.50 0.02
C GLU A 74 -2.30 -14.72 -1.18
N GLY A 75 -3.10 -15.38 -2.01
CA GLY A 75 -3.76 -14.74 -3.14
C GLY A 75 -2.95 -14.63 -4.41
N GLU A 76 -1.74 -15.16 -4.44
CA GLU A 76 -0.86 -15.03 -5.61
C GLU A 76 -1.45 -15.68 -6.86
N ARG A 77 -2.15 -16.79 -6.68
CA ARG A 77 -2.69 -17.51 -7.82
C ARG A 77 -3.72 -16.68 -8.58
N GLU A 78 -4.64 -16.07 -7.85
CA GLU A 78 -5.68 -15.23 -8.45
C GLU A 78 -5.16 -13.91 -8.93
N GLY A 79 -4.17 -13.34 -8.22
CA GLY A 79 -3.53 -12.10 -8.61
C GLY A 79 -4.37 -10.86 -8.44
N ARG A 80 -5.49 -10.94 -7.72
CA ARG A 80 -6.34 -9.77 -7.51
C ARG A 80 -6.17 -9.13 -6.14
N TRP A 81 -5.71 -9.91 -5.18
CA TRP A 81 -5.47 -9.43 -3.82
C TRP A 81 -4.38 -10.34 -3.24
N VAL A 82 -3.15 -9.84 -3.23
CA VAL A 82 -2.03 -10.58 -2.69
C VAL A 82 -1.69 -10.03 -1.32
N LEU A 83 -1.58 -10.92 -0.36
CA LEU A 83 -1.19 -10.58 1.00
C LEU A 83 0.22 -11.10 1.25
N LEU A 84 1.11 -10.24 1.71
CA LEU A 84 2.46 -10.60 2.10
C LEU A 84 2.59 -10.37 3.61
N ASP A 85 2.73 -11.47 4.35
CA ASP A 85 2.78 -11.43 5.81
C ASP A 85 4.22 -11.54 6.28
N TYR A 86 4.76 -10.44 6.80
CA TYR A 86 6.10 -10.37 7.37
C TYR A 86 6.06 -10.39 8.90
N LEU A 87 4.93 -10.75 9.50
CA LEU A 87 4.65 -10.76 10.93
C LEU A 87 4.51 -9.35 11.47
N ASP A 88 5.60 -8.60 11.58
CA ASP A 88 5.54 -7.21 12.06
C ASP A 88 4.79 -6.30 11.10
N VAL A 89 4.79 -6.64 9.82
CA VAL A 89 4.17 -5.84 8.77
C VAL A 89 3.38 -6.77 7.87
N VAL A 90 2.15 -6.38 7.54
CA VAL A 90 1.33 -7.10 6.57
C VAL A 90 1.04 -6.15 5.41
N ILE A 91 1.32 -6.61 4.20
CA ILE A 91 1.20 -5.80 3.00
C ILE A 91 0.08 -6.36 2.15
N HIS A 92 -0.85 -5.48 1.75
CA HIS A 92 -1.96 -5.83 0.89
C HIS A 92 -1.79 -5.12 -0.46
N VAL A 93 -1.64 -5.92 -1.52
CA VAL A 93 -1.58 -5.40 -2.88
C VAL A 93 -2.86 -5.83 -3.56
N GLN A 94 -3.75 -4.88 -3.85
CA GLN A 94 -5.09 -5.17 -4.33
C GLN A 94 -5.31 -4.58 -5.71
N HIS A 95 -6.02 -5.32 -6.57
CA HIS A 95 -6.60 -4.73 -7.76
C HIS A 95 -7.52 -3.59 -7.30
N ALA A 96 -7.59 -2.53 -8.08
CA ALA A 96 -8.37 -1.35 -7.69
C ALA A 96 -9.83 -1.68 -7.36
N GLU A 97 -10.43 -2.62 -8.09
CA GLU A 97 -11.80 -3.05 -7.80
C GLU A 97 -11.94 -3.73 -6.45
N GLU A 98 -10.96 -4.58 -6.11
CA GLU A 98 -10.95 -5.24 -4.80
C GLU A 98 -10.77 -4.21 -3.70
N ARG A 99 -9.92 -3.20 -3.95
CA ARG A 99 -9.67 -2.14 -2.97
C ARG A 99 -10.95 -1.43 -2.59
N VAL A 100 -11.76 -1.07 -3.60
CA VAL A 100 -13.02 -0.39 -3.38
C VAL A 100 -14.03 -1.33 -2.74
N PHE A 101 -14.14 -2.55 -3.24
CA PHE A 101 -15.16 -3.49 -2.78
C PHE A 101 -14.99 -3.84 -1.30
N TYR A 102 -13.76 -4.18 -0.89
CA TYR A 102 -13.51 -4.61 0.48
C TYR A 102 -13.28 -3.46 1.44
N SER A 103 -12.76 -2.33 0.95
CA SER A 103 -12.57 -1.11 1.75
C SER A 103 -11.90 -1.37 3.09
N LEU A 104 -10.73 -2.05 3.06
CA LEU A 104 -10.01 -2.38 4.29
C LEU A 104 -9.71 -1.16 5.13
N GLU A 105 -9.54 0.00 4.51
CA GLU A 105 -9.28 1.24 5.24
C GLU A 105 -10.33 1.54 6.30
N ARG A 106 -11.55 1.07 6.07
CA ARG A 106 -12.62 1.31 7.04
C ARG A 106 -12.37 0.63 8.37
N LEU A 107 -11.72 -0.53 8.32
CA LEU A 107 -11.39 -1.26 9.54
C LEU A 107 -10.33 -0.56 10.36
N TRP A 108 -9.46 0.19 9.70
CA TRP A 108 -8.29 0.79 10.34
C TRP A 108 -8.33 2.32 10.35
N LYS A 109 -9.50 2.89 10.09
CA LYS A 109 -9.63 4.35 9.93
C LYS A 109 -9.23 5.12 11.19
N ASP A 110 -9.35 4.49 12.35
CA ASP A 110 -9.00 5.15 13.61
C ASP A 110 -7.55 4.92 14.03
N CYS A 111 -6.81 4.15 13.24
CA CYS A 111 -5.39 3.91 13.50
C CYS A 111 -4.56 5.05 12.95
N PRO A 112 -3.44 5.38 13.62
CA PRO A 112 -2.55 6.40 13.08
C PRO A 112 -2.03 6.01 11.70
N VAL A 113 -1.91 7.00 10.83
CA VAL A 113 -1.31 6.82 9.51
C VAL A 113 0.19 7.01 9.64
N ILE A 114 0.97 6.07 9.11
CA ILE A 114 2.42 6.19 9.11
C ILE A 114 2.80 7.09 7.93
N PRO A 115 3.51 8.20 8.17
CA PRO A 115 3.93 9.07 7.07
C PRO A 115 4.86 8.33 6.12
N LEU A 116 4.62 8.50 4.82
CA LEU A 116 5.43 7.89 3.79
C LEU A 116 6.13 8.98 2.98
N PRO A 117 7.37 8.73 2.52
CA PRO A 117 8.08 9.73 1.73
C PRO A 117 7.51 9.82 0.32
N GLU A 118 7.80 10.92 -0.37
CA GLU A 118 7.57 11.01 -1.78
C GLU A 118 8.44 9.97 -2.49
N PRO A 119 7.98 9.34 -3.56
CA PRO A 119 6.72 9.59 -4.28
C PRO A 119 5.55 8.75 -3.80
N ALA A 120 5.71 7.95 -2.75
CA ALA A 120 4.62 7.07 -2.28
C ALA A 120 3.38 7.89 -1.91
N VAL A 121 3.59 9.03 -1.23
CA VAL A 121 2.48 9.90 -0.85
C VAL A 121 1.76 10.44 -2.08
N ALA A 122 2.49 10.73 -3.16
CA ALA A 122 1.92 11.27 -4.38
C ALA A 122 0.97 10.30 -5.07
N GLY A 123 1.06 9.00 -4.75
CA GLY A 123 0.16 7.99 -5.30
C GLY A 123 -1.16 7.87 -4.57
N ARG A 124 -1.38 8.65 -3.50
CA ARG A 124 -2.60 8.55 -2.71
C ARG A 124 -3.71 9.42 -3.30
N PRO A 125 -4.96 8.97 -3.22
CA PRO A 125 -6.07 9.79 -3.67
C PRO A 125 -6.21 11.00 -2.77
N GLY A 126 -6.56 12.15 -3.35
CA GLY A 126 -6.75 13.37 -2.60
C GLY A 126 -5.48 13.89 -2.00
N GLY A 127 -4.42 13.33 -2.39
CA GLY A 127 -3.17 13.76 -1.85
C GLY A 127 -2.88 15.16 -2.21
N SER A 128 -3.32 15.43 -1.86
CA SER A 128 -2.91 16.34 -1.84
C SER A 128 -2.60 16.93 -1.13
N ALA A 129 -2.70 16.90 -1.02
CA ALA A 129 -2.50 17.42 -0.47
C ALA A 129 -1.84 18.12 -0.48
N GLY A 130 -2.20 18.40 -0.55
CA GLY A 130 -1.84 19.05 -0.65
C GLY A 130 -1.57 19.47 -1.39
N SER A 131 -1.78 19.45 -1.68
CA SER A 131 -1.69 19.77 -2.44
C SER A 131 -1.99 19.89 -3.16
N GLY A 132 -2.27 20.04 -3.40
CA GLY A 132 -2.61 20.16 -4.05
C GLY A 132 -2.95 19.93 -4.95
N GLY A 133 -3.33 20.03 -5.34
CA GLY A 133 -3.67 19.80 -6.07
C GLY A 133 -4.03 19.56 -6.93
N SER A 134 -4.23 19.55 -7.14
CA SER A 134 -4.48 19.23 -7.86
C SER A 134 -4.97 18.96 -8.53
N ALA A 135 -5.30 18.87 -8.88
CA ALA A 135 -5.54 18.48 -9.28
C ALA A 135 -6.04 18.25 -9.97
N GLY A 136 -6.41 18.25 -10.28
CA GLY A 136 -6.58 17.87 -10.43
C GLY A 136 -7.08 17.62 -11.16
N SER A 137 -7.35 17.66 -11.36
CA SER A 137 -7.44 17.26 -11.61
C SER A 137 -7.77 16.88 -12.07
N GLY A 138 -8.22 16.80 -12.44
CA GLY A 138 -8.19 16.27 -12.29
C GLY A 138 -8.48 15.87 -12.75
N GLY A 139 -8.91 15.69 -13.08
CA GLY A 139 -8.83 15.20 -12.94
C GLY A 139 -9.01 14.80 -13.44
N SER A 140 -9.38 14.62 -13.68
CA SER A 140 -9.25 14.15 -13.66
C SER A 140 -9.32 13.78 -13.89
N GLY A 141 -9.74 13.61 -14.15
CA GLY A 141 -9.55 13.21 -13.83
C GLY A 141 -9.73 12.76 -14.15
N VAL A 142 -10.02 12.69 -14.47
CA VAL A 142 -9.83 12.24 -14.32
C VAL A 142 -9.95 11.88 -14.59
N SER A 143 -10.31 11.79 -15.06
CA SER A 143 -10.09 11.37 -14.98
C SER A 143 -10.14 10.85 -15.13
N GLY A 144 -10.67 10.82 -15.47
CA GLY A 144 -10.47 10.30 -15.09
C GLY A 144 -10.55 9.75 -15.21
N GLY A 145 -11.01 9.68 -15.52
CA GLY A 145 -10.84 9.15 -15.21
C GLY A 145 -10.88 8.58 -15.34
N GLY A 146 -11.28 8.51 -15.68
CA GLY A 146 -11.10 7.95 -15.41
C GLY A 146 -11.12 7.37 -15.53
N GLY A 147 -11.49 7.35 -15.78
CA GLY A 147 -11.29 6.83 -15.51
C GLY A 147 -11.32 6.29 -15.65
N SER A 148 -11.54 6.34 -15.79
CA SER A 148 -11.29 5.88 -15.56
C SER A 148 -11.22 5.52 -15.57
N ARG A 149 -11.69 5.54 -15.60
CA ARG A 149 -11.44 5.28 -15.26
C ARG A 149 -11.47 4.96 -15.16
#